data_0c699d0c1ffe0ba60dad715232c31e8f
#
_entry.id   0c699d0c1ffe0ba60dad715232c31e8f
#
_cell.length_a   1.000
_cell.length_b   1.000
_cell.length_c   1.000
_cell.angle_alpha   90.00
_cell.angle_beta   90.00
_cell.angle_gamma   90.00
#
_symmetry.space_group_name_H-M   'P 1'
#
loop_
_entity.id
_entity.type
_entity.pdbx_description
1 polymer ?
#
loop_
_entity_poly.entity_id
_entity_poly.type
_entity_poly.pdbx_seq_one_letter_code
_entity_poly.pdbx_strand_id
1 'polypeptide(L)'
;MPIGRWFSTIVAILLATLALCGTAAAQSAGGNSYAITGIDVDVAAADAIKAREQGIQEAKRRASRMLVDRLVSAEDRGRVPPLDDARLDAMVRGVEFVRERTAPSRYIATLNVVFAADLAKAWLSDSGVKVVETVARPALVIPVWKGKAGVEPLDDRNAWREAWRSLDTAGSAVPVTVLRADPTDQGALTSEQAYVGDVAALARMNERYRAPTIIVAIVEGDKETGALSVGGVRYDMQTGARSEIPKVPVEGAAQLPEAARKVHARVNDEWRSIATVRRDSQDAIDVFVPIRALGDWVQVRQRLGGVPAVKSVTVRSLESDRAELRLEYFGTSDELQRTLAQAGLVLDKEADQWRLQPR
;
A
#
# COMPACT_ATOMS: atom_id res chain seq x y z
N MET A 1 -36.78 -7.84 60.11
CA MET A 1 -35.64 -6.99 59.72
C MET A 1 -35.06 -7.52 58.41
N PRO A 2 -35.16 -6.83 57.28
CA PRO A 2 -34.65 -7.31 55.98
C PRO A 2 -33.33 -6.62 55.63
N ILE A 3 -32.23 -7.38 55.74
CA ILE A 3 -30.88 -7.00 55.35
C ILE A 3 -30.49 -7.84 54.11
N GLY A 4 -31.12 -7.59 52.98
CA GLY A 4 -30.84 -8.45 51.81
C GLY A 4 -30.92 -7.80 50.42
N ARG A 5 -31.20 -6.51 50.37
CA ARG A 5 -31.51 -5.86 49.04
C ARG A 5 -30.51 -4.82 48.53
N TRP A 6 -29.47 -4.54 49.31
CA TRP A 6 -28.46 -3.51 48.93
C TRP A 6 -27.23 -4.05 48.27
N PHE A 7 -26.95 -5.37 48.34
CA PHE A 7 -25.79 -5.99 47.69
C PHE A 7 -25.98 -6.28 46.21
N SER A 8 -27.23 -6.39 45.70
CA SER A 8 -27.50 -6.68 44.30
C SER A 8 -27.36 -5.47 43.36
N THR A 9 -27.46 -4.24 43.89
CA THR A 9 -27.44 -3.01 43.07
C THR A 9 -26.00 -2.53 42.82
N ILE A 10 -25.04 -2.87 43.69
CA ILE A 10 -23.63 -2.46 43.51
C ILE A 10 -22.90 -3.36 42.51
N VAL A 11 -23.26 -4.63 42.41
CA VAL A 11 -22.66 -5.58 41.45
C VAL A 11 -23.13 -5.29 40.03
N ALA A 12 -24.37 -4.80 39.84
CA ALA A 12 -24.89 -4.43 38.52
C ALA A 12 -24.27 -3.15 37.93
N ILE A 13 -23.82 -2.21 38.77
CA ILE A 13 -23.15 -0.98 38.34
C ILE A 13 -21.67 -1.23 37.99
N LEU A 14 -21.01 -2.19 38.65
CA LEU A 14 -19.60 -2.53 38.35
C LEU A 14 -19.43 -3.35 37.06
N LEU A 15 -20.46 -4.07 36.61
CA LEU A 15 -20.46 -4.83 35.35
C LEU A 15 -20.82 -3.96 34.15
N ALA A 16 -21.47 -2.81 34.30
CA ALA A 16 -21.81 -1.88 33.25
C ALA A 16 -20.64 -0.96 32.86
N THR A 17 -19.63 -0.78 33.72
CA THR A 17 -18.46 0.07 33.43
C THR A 17 -17.31 -0.66 32.74
N LEU A 18 -17.33 -1.99 32.63
CA LEU A 18 -16.30 -2.77 31.91
C LEU A 18 -16.58 -2.99 30.44
N ALA A 19 -17.75 -2.61 29.93
CA ALA A 19 -18.16 -2.81 28.54
C ALA A 19 -17.84 -1.64 27.61
N LEU A 20 -17.28 -0.53 28.09
CA LEU A 20 -16.98 0.67 27.28
C LEU A 20 -15.50 0.88 26.92
N CYS A 21 -14.61 -0.03 27.25
CA CYS A 21 -13.17 0.07 26.89
C CYS A 21 -12.73 -0.81 25.72
N GLY A 22 -13.64 -1.24 24.86
CA GLY A 22 -13.37 -2.23 23.81
C GLY A 22 -13.56 -1.81 22.37
N THR A 23 -13.50 -0.52 22.01
CA THR A 23 -13.64 -0.12 20.58
C THR A 23 -12.75 1.05 20.16
N ALA A 24 -11.48 1.04 20.54
CA ALA A 24 -10.51 2.05 20.10
C ALA A 24 -9.28 1.43 19.41
N ALA A 25 -9.44 0.35 18.63
CA ALA A 25 -8.33 -0.27 17.92
C ALA A 25 -8.74 -0.77 16.54
N ALA A 26 -9.45 0.05 15.75
CA ALA A 26 -9.76 -0.26 14.35
C ALA A 26 -9.77 1.00 13.47
N GLN A 27 -8.81 1.89 13.67
CA GLN A 27 -8.58 3.02 12.75
C GLN A 27 -7.08 3.16 12.54
N SER A 28 -6.52 2.48 11.56
CA SER A 28 -5.28 2.84 10.85
C SER A 28 -4.84 1.70 9.91
N ALA A 29 -5.68 1.29 8.99
CA ALA A 29 -5.23 0.50 7.83
C ALA A 29 -5.00 1.36 6.59
N GLY A 30 -4.92 2.69 6.75
CA GLY A 30 -4.41 3.64 5.77
C GLY A 30 -3.09 4.18 6.31
N GLY A 31 -1.97 3.54 5.98
CA GLY A 31 -0.65 4.04 6.35
C GLY A 31 -0.54 5.50 5.95
N ASN A 32 -0.16 6.37 6.89
CA ASN A 32 0.09 7.78 6.61
C ASN A 32 1.22 7.90 5.59
N SER A 33 0.88 8.21 4.34
CA SER A 33 1.83 8.32 3.22
C SER A 33 2.99 9.28 3.49
N TYR A 34 2.83 10.15 4.49
CA TYR A 34 3.80 11.14 4.94
C TYR A 34 4.59 10.72 6.19
N ALA A 35 4.44 9.50 6.66
CA ALA A 35 5.25 8.92 7.74
C ALA A 35 6.27 7.94 7.14
N ILE A 36 7.55 8.20 7.34
CA ILE A 36 8.65 7.34 6.94
C ILE A 36 9.15 6.61 8.18
N THR A 37 9.15 5.28 8.15
CA THR A 37 9.47 4.42 9.27
C THR A 37 10.79 3.69 9.06
N GLY A 38 11.41 3.24 10.17
CA GLY A 38 12.56 2.34 10.13
C GLY A 38 13.86 2.99 9.62
N ILE A 39 14.10 4.26 9.89
CA ILE A 39 15.31 4.95 9.44
C ILE A 39 16.44 4.67 10.44
N ASP A 40 17.40 3.86 10.04
CA ASP A 40 18.59 3.58 10.83
C ASP A 40 19.64 4.67 10.64
N VAL A 41 20.17 5.18 11.74
CA VAL A 41 21.28 6.12 11.78
C VAL A 41 22.39 5.62 12.70
N ASP A 42 23.62 5.90 12.31
CA ASP A 42 24.83 5.58 13.07
C ASP A 42 25.83 6.73 12.84
N VAL A 43 25.94 7.62 13.79
CA VAL A 43 26.69 8.88 13.67
C VAL A 43 27.68 9.02 14.80
N ALA A 44 28.92 9.36 14.47
CA ALA A 44 29.97 9.71 15.42
C ALA A 44 30.22 11.23 15.38
N ALA A 45 30.39 11.86 16.56
CA ALA A 45 30.69 13.28 16.69
C ALA A 45 31.63 13.54 17.88
N ALA A 46 31.94 14.80 18.14
CA ALA A 46 32.86 15.18 19.22
C ALA A 46 32.33 14.81 20.62
N ASP A 47 31.01 14.82 20.78
CA ASP A 47 30.31 14.45 22.03
C ASP A 47 28.96 13.81 21.74
N ALA A 48 28.34 13.26 22.78
CA ALA A 48 27.06 12.55 22.68
C ALA A 48 25.90 13.44 22.21
N ILE A 49 25.89 14.73 22.62
CA ILE A 49 24.84 15.67 22.25
C ILE A 49 24.90 15.97 20.76
N LYS A 50 26.10 16.32 20.26
CA LYS A 50 26.33 16.56 18.83
C LYS A 50 26.07 15.31 17.98
N ALA A 51 26.47 14.14 18.45
CA ALA A 51 26.21 12.89 17.74
C ALA A 51 24.70 12.65 17.58
N ARG A 52 23.92 12.89 18.64
CA ARG A 52 22.46 12.77 18.62
C ARG A 52 21.81 13.80 17.70
N GLU A 53 22.18 15.07 17.79
CA GLU A 53 21.65 16.13 16.91
C GLU A 53 21.92 15.82 15.43
N GLN A 54 23.16 15.48 15.09
CA GLN A 54 23.53 15.10 13.73
C GLN A 54 22.80 13.85 13.25
N GLY A 55 22.62 12.85 14.12
CA GLY A 55 21.88 11.63 13.80
C GLY A 55 20.41 11.88 13.49
N ILE A 56 19.75 12.74 14.28
CA ILE A 56 18.35 13.13 14.03
C ILE A 56 18.26 13.91 12.71
N GLN A 57 19.17 14.82 12.45
CA GLN A 57 19.18 15.62 11.22
C GLN A 57 19.44 14.74 9.98
N GLU A 58 20.36 13.79 10.09
CA GLU A 58 20.59 12.80 9.03
C GLU A 58 19.36 11.92 8.78
N ALA A 59 18.64 11.49 9.84
CA ALA A 59 17.39 10.77 9.72
C ALA A 59 16.33 11.59 8.96
N LYS A 60 16.16 12.86 9.28
CA LYS A 60 15.24 13.76 8.58
C LYS A 60 15.60 13.91 7.09
N ARG A 61 16.89 14.09 6.76
CA ARG A 61 17.35 14.18 5.37
C ARG A 61 17.12 12.86 4.60
N ARG A 62 17.37 11.70 5.22
CA ARG A 62 17.04 10.39 4.62
C ARG A 62 15.55 10.23 4.42
N ALA A 63 14.76 10.61 5.44
CA ALA A 63 13.31 10.56 5.37
C ALA A 63 12.75 11.41 4.22
N SER A 64 13.27 12.61 3.99
CA SER A 64 12.81 13.46 2.89
C SER A 64 13.09 12.84 1.52
N ARG A 65 14.26 12.20 1.33
CA ARG A 65 14.55 11.44 0.09
C ARG A 65 13.60 10.26 -0.08
N MET A 66 13.38 9.48 0.98
CA MET A 66 12.44 8.35 0.95
C MET A 66 11.00 8.80 0.70
N LEU A 67 10.61 10.00 1.18
CA LEU A 67 9.31 10.59 0.89
C LEU A 67 9.17 10.92 -0.60
N VAL A 68 10.19 11.52 -1.22
CA VAL A 68 10.23 11.75 -2.68
C VAL A 68 10.14 10.42 -3.42
N ASP A 69 10.94 9.42 -3.03
CA ASP A 69 10.89 8.09 -3.64
C ASP A 69 9.52 7.42 -3.51
N ARG A 70 8.79 7.72 -2.45
CA ARG A 70 7.44 7.18 -2.20
C ARG A 70 6.36 7.88 -3.01
N LEU A 71 6.43 9.19 -3.15
CA LEU A 71 5.34 10.03 -3.67
C LEU A 71 5.53 10.48 -5.11
N VAL A 72 6.76 10.43 -5.65
CA VAL A 72 7.10 10.98 -6.96
C VAL A 72 7.54 9.85 -7.90
N SER A 73 7.14 9.92 -9.18
CA SER A 73 7.57 8.96 -10.20
C SER A 73 9.09 8.98 -10.37
N ALA A 74 9.68 7.84 -10.80
CA ALA A 74 11.14 7.75 -10.97
C ALA A 74 11.68 8.82 -11.92
N GLU A 75 10.92 9.15 -12.97
CA GLU A 75 11.29 10.13 -14.01
C GLU A 75 11.34 11.57 -13.46
N ASP A 76 10.50 11.89 -12.49
CA ASP A 76 10.36 13.25 -11.95
C ASP A 76 11.21 13.51 -10.69
N ARG A 77 11.77 12.46 -10.04
CA ARG A 77 12.54 12.61 -8.79
C ARG A 77 13.70 13.59 -8.88
N GLY A 78 14.40 13.58 -10.02
CA GLY A 78 15.51 14.49 -10.27
C GLY A 78 15.14 15.99 -10.34
N ARG A 79 13.85 16.29 -10.47
CA ARG A 79 13.33 17.67 -10.51
C ARG A 79 13.06 18.23 -9.13
N VAL A 80 12.98 17.37 -8.10
CA VAL A 80 12.71 17.80 -6.72
C VAL A 80 14.01 18.28 -6.08
N PRO A 81 14.14 19.58 -5.73
CA PRO A 81 15.35 20.06 -5.10
C PRO A 81 15.45 19.54 -3.66
N PRO A 82 16.66 19.27 -3.16
CA PRO A 82 16.85 18.93 -1.76
C PRO A 82 16.42 20.09 -0.86
N LEU A 83 15.87 19.74 0.31
CA LEU A 83 15.53 20.72 1.34
C LEU A 83 16.76 21.13 2.13
N ASP A 84 16.87 22.42 2.42
CA ASP A 84 17.77 22.90 3.47
C ASP A 84 17.25 22.47 4.85
N ASP A 85 18.12 22.50 5.86
CA ASP A 85 17.78 22.00 7.19
C ASP A 85 16.63 22.81 7.84
N ALA A 86 16.54 24.12 7.61
CA ALA A 86 15.49 24.95 8.17
C ALA A 86 14.10 24.61 7.59
N ARG A 87 14.01 24.43 6.28
CA ARG A 87 12.77 24.00 5.61
C ARG A 87 12.39 22.58 6.00
N LEU A 88 13.39 21.70 6.11
CA LEU A 88 13.20 20.31 6.54
C LEU A 88 12.63 20.25 7.95
N ASP A 89 13.18 21.04 8.88
CA ASP A 89 12.70 21.12 10.25
C ASP A 89 11.28 21.68 10.34
N ALA A 90 10.95 22.68 9.53
CA ALA A 90 9.60 23.24 9.45
C ALA A 90 8.58 22.23 8.89
N MET A 91 9.02 21.34 7.99
CA MET A 91 8.16 20.33 7.37
C MET A 91 7.98 19.08 8.22
N VAL A 92 8.91 18.78 9.15
CA VAL A 92 8.82 17.61 10.04
C VAL A 92 7.86 17.91 11.18
N ARG A 93 6.74 17.18 11.24
CA ARG A 93 5.75 17.26 12.31
C ARG A 93 6.22 16.58 13.59
N GLY A 94 7.01 15.50 13.47
CA GLY A 94 7.52 14.75 14.60
C GLY A 94 8.54 13.70 14.22
N VAL A 95 9.36 13.33 15.20
CA VAL A 95 10.31 12.20 15.12
C VAL A 95 10.00 11.24 16.26
N GLU A 96 9.77 9.98 15.94
CA GLU A 96 9.51 8.92 16.91
C GLU A 96 10.77 8.04 17.05
N PHE A 97 11.15 7.74 18.27
CA PHE A 97 12.31 6.92 18.60
C PHE A 97 11.89 5.48 18.80
N VAL A 98 12.16 4.60 17.81
CA VAL A 98 11.85 3.16 17.91
C VAL A 98 12.91 2.45 18.73
N ARG A 99 14.16 2.81 18.53
CA ARG A 99 15.33 2.32 19.26
C ARG A 99 16.39 3.42 19.32
N GLU A 100 17.00 3.59 20.48
CA GLU A 100 18.03 4.61 20.67
C GLU A 100 19.15 4.05 21.56
N ARG A 101 20.40 4.27 21.18
CA ARG A 101 21.60 3.98 21.96
C ARG A 101 22.60 5.11 21.79
N THR A 102 22.97 5.71 22.89
CA THR A 102 23.93 6.81 22.96
C THR A 102 25.23 6.34 23.63
N ALA A 103 26.36 6.65 23.04
CA ALA A 103 27.71 6.47 23.58
C ALA A 103 28.40 7.85 23.66
N PRO A 104 29.54 8.01 24.35
CA PRO A 104 30.18 9.31 24.55
C PRO A 104 30.45 10.12 23.27
N SER A 105 30.70 9.45 22.13
CA SER A 105 30.96 10.08 20.84
C SER A 105 30.20 9.44 19.67
N ARG A 106 29.15 8.63 19.96
CA ARG A 106 28.42 7.89 18.92
C ARG A 106 26.95 7.78 19.27
N TYR A 107 26.11 7.94 18.26
CA TYR A 107 24.67 7.81 18.35
C TYR A 107 24.16 6.79 17.34
N ILE A 108 23.46 5.75 17.79
CA ILE A 108 22.86 4.71 16.97
C ILE A 108 21.35 4.70 17.27
N ALA A 109 20.51 4.88 16.27
CA ALA A 109 19.08 4.85 16.46
C ALA A 109 18.32 4.35 15.23
N THR A 110 17.11 3.83 15.50
CA THR A 110 16.07 3.59 14.49
C THR A 110 14.94 4.59 14.75
N LEU A 111 14.64 5.42 13.77
CA LEU A 111 13.72 6.56 13.88
C LEU A 111 12.59 6.46 12.87
N ASN A 112 11.41 6.98 13.25
CA ASN A 112 10.33 7.27 12.32
C ASN A 112 10.21 8.78 12.22
N VAL A 113 10.03 9.30 11.00
CA VAL A 113 9.87 10.73 10.72
C VAL A 113 8.49 10.96 10.09
N VAL A 114 7.70 11.83 10.71
CA VAL A 114 6.36 12.19 10.23
C VAL A 114 6.41 13.62 9.68
N PHE A 115 6.02 13.77 8.41
CA PHE A 115 5.94 15.06 7.75
C PHE A 115 4.54 15.68 7.83
N ALA A 116 4.44 17.00 7.84
CA ALA A 116 3.21 17.72 7.62
C ALA A 116 2.79 17.56 6.15
N ALA A 117 1.66 16.91 5.92
CA ALA A 117 1.22 16.52 4.58
C ALA A 117 1.01 17.72 3.64
N ASP A 118 0.45 18.82 4.15
CA ASP A 118 0.22 20.08 3.44
C ASP A 118 1.52 20.73 2.99
N LEU A 119 2.51 20.83 3.86
CA LEU A 119 3.82 21.40 3.55
C LEU A 119 4.61 20.52 2.57
N ALA A 120 4.57 19.20 2.75
CA ALA A 120 5.22 18.27 1.84
C ALA A 120 4.59 18.29 0.44
N LYS A 121 3.26 18.39 0.34
CA LYS A 121 2.54 18.56 -0.93
C LYS A 121 2.92 19.86 -1.62
N ALA A 122 2.94 20.97 -0.88
CA ALA A 122 3.31 22.28 -1.41
C ALA A 122 4.73 22.22 -2.00
N TRP A 123 5.71 21.71 -1.24
CA TRP A 123 7.09 21.54 -1.70
C TRP A 123 7.20 20.73 -3.00
N LEU A 124 6.52 19.59 -3.07
CA LEU A 124 6.54 18.74 -4.26
C LEU A 124 5.83 19.42 -5.44
N SER A 125 4.68 20.05 -5.21
CA SER A 125 3.94 20.79 -6.25
C SER A 125 4.72 21.98 -6.80
N ASP A 126 5.41 22.74 -5.94
CA ASP A 126 6.27 23.85 -6.34
C ASP A 126 7.44 23.40 -7.22
N SER A 127 7.87 22.13 -7.06
CA SER A 127 8.87 21.51 -7.92
C SER A 127 8.31 21.07 -9.30
N GLY A 128 7.02 21.28 -9.54
CA GLY A 128 6.34 20.92 -10.79
C GLY A 128 6.23 19.40 -11.01
N VAL A 129 6.28 18.59 -9.94
CA VAL A 129 6.14 17.14 -10.00
C VAL A 129 4.76 16.70 -9.55
N LYS A 130 4.29 15.58 -10.10
CA LYS A 130 3.01 15.00 -9.74
C LYS A 130 3.15 14.12 -8.51
N VAL A 131 2.35 14.38 -7.48
CA VAL A 131 2.32 13.61 -6.24
C VAL A 131 1.32 12.45 -6.34
N VAL A 132 1.77 11.23 -6.10
CA VAL A 132 0.94 10.02 -6.10
C VAL A 132 0.76 9.53 -4.67
N GLU A 133 -0.36 9.87 -4.05
CA GLU A 133 -0.70 9.46 -2.68
C GLU A 133 -1.43 8.11 -2.59
N THR A 134 -1.87 7.60 -3.73
CA THR A 134 -2.65 6.37 -3.77
C THR A 134 -1.77 5.18 -3.47
N VAL A 135 -2.07 4.48 -2.38
CA VAL A 135 -1.43 3.20 -2.01
C VAL A 135 -2.24 2.08 -2.64
N ALA A 136 -1.54 1.14 -3.29
CA ALA A 136 -2.16 -0.07 -3.81
C ALA A 136 -2.69 -0.94 -2.67
N ARG A 137 -3.67 -1.81 -2.96
CA ARG A 137 -3.95 -2.93 -2.06
C ARG A 137 -2.70 -3.80 -1.96
N PRO A 138 -2.44 -4.41 -0.79
CA PRO A 138 -1.27 -5.27 -0.63
C PRO A 138 -1.20 -6.32 -1.74
N ALA A 139 -0.03 -6.43 -2.38
CA ALA A 139 0.23 -7.46 -3.37
C ALA A 139 0.76 -8.74 -2.69
N LEU A 140 0.41 -9.91 -3.22
CA LEU A 140 1.00 -11.18 -2.80
C LEU A 140 2.31 -11.39 -3.56
N VAL A 141 3.41 -11.57 -2.83
CA VAL A 141 4.68 -12.00 -3.42
C VAL A 141 4.83 -13.50 -3.26
N ILE A 142 5.08 -14.19 -4.37
CA ILE A 142 5.39 -15.62 -4.44
C ILE A 142 6.86 -15.77 -4.87
N PRO A 143 7.77 -15.99 -3.93
CA PRO A 143 9.19 -16.14 -4.23
C PRO A 143 9.47 -17.53 -4.79
N VAL A 144 9.99 -17.61 -6.01
CA VAL A 144 10.29 -18.84 -6.72
C VAL A 144 11.80 -18.92 -7.02
N TRP A 145 12.41 -20.07 -6.79
CA TRP A 145 13.79 -20.35 -7.18
C TRP A 145 13.84 -21.41 -8.25
N LYS A 146 14.42 -21.10 -9.40
CA LYS A 146 14.69 -22.04 -10.50
C LYS A 146 16.17 -22.38 -10.53
N GLY A 147 16.52 -23.52 -9.97
CA GLY A 147 17.87 -24.10 -10.03
C GLY A 147 18.07 -25.01 -11.24
N LYS A 148 19.28 -25.63 -11.34
CA LYS A 148 19.61 -26.60 -12.40
C LYS A 148 18.71 -27.82 -12.38
N ALA A 149 18.35 -28.31 -11.19
CA ALA A 149 17.53 -29.52 -11.01
C ALA A 149 16.02 -29.28 -11.23
N GLY A 150 15.59 -28.04 -11.36
CA GLY A 150 14.18 -27.68 -11.50
C GLY A 150 13.79 -26.51 -10.61
N VAL A 151 12.49 -26.30 -10.46
CA VAL A 151 11.93 -25.30 -9.55
C VAL A 151 11.95 -25.85 -8.13
N GLU A 152 12.52 -25.09 -7.18
CA GLU A 152 12.59 -25.52 -5.79
C GLU A 152 11.22 -25.45 -5.11
N PRO A 153 10.95 -26.31 -4.11
CA PRO A 153 9.73 -26.25 -3.32
C PRO A 153 9.55 -24.86 -2.65
N LEU A 154 8.29 -24.43 -2.54
CA LEU A 154 7.92 -23.24 -1.77
C LEU A 154 7.95 -23.60 -0.27
N ASP A 155 9.11 -23.58 0.34
CA ASP A 155 9.31 -23.90 1.75
C ASP A 155 10.10 -22.82 2.52
N ASP A 156 10.31 -23.02 3.82
CA ASP A 156 10.98 -22.06 4.69
C ASP A 156 12.50 -21.94 4.46
N ARG A 157 13.09 -22.88 3.71
CA ARG A 157 14.54 -22.92 3.43
C ARG A 157 14.95 -22.08 2.21
N ASN A 158 13.99 -21.44 1.56
CA ASN A 158 14.23 -20.64 0.38
C ASN A 158 14.79 -19.26 0.77
N ALA A 159 16.09 -19.01 0.50
CA ALA A 159 16.76 -17.75 0.82
C ALA A 159 16.12 -16.53 0.10
N TRP A 160 15.52 -16.74 -1.07
CA TRP A 160 14.81 -15.70 -1.78
C TRP A 160 13.52 -15.26 -1.05
N ARG A 161 12.82 -16.22 -0.47
CA ARG A 161 11.66 -15.94 0.37
C ARG A 161 12.04 -15.14 1.60
N GLU A 162 13.15 -15.49 2.25
CA GLU A 162 13.64 -14.76 3.42
C GLU A 162 14.06 -13.33 3.07
N ALA A 163 14.68 -13.13 1.90
CA ALA A 163 15.01 -11.80 1.40
C ALA A 163 13.75 -10.91 1.27
N TRP A 164 12.63 -11.44 0.80
CA TRP A 164 11.36 -10.71 0.73
C TRP A 164 10.74 -10.47 2.11
N ARG A 165 10.83 -11.44 3.02
CA ARG A 165 10.29 -11.31 4.39
C ARG A 165 11.01 -10.26 5.22
N SER A 166 12.28 -10.03 4.93
CA SER A 166 13.09 -9.01 5.62
C SER A 166 12.80 -7.58 5.18
N LEU A 167 12.01 -7.39 4.11
CA LEU A 167 11.67 -6.04 3.63
C LEU A 167 10.54 -5.43 4.44
N ASP A 168 10.75 -4.23 4.96
CA ASP A 168 9.65 -3.39 5.43
C ASP A 168 9.00 -2.67 4.25
N THR A 169 7.79 -3.08 3.91
CA THR A 169 7.01 -2.52 2.80
C THR A 169 5.73 -1.81 3.23
N ALA A 170 5.47 -1.72 4.55
CA ALA A 170 4.21 -1.19 5.09
C ALA A 170 3.92 0.25 4.63
N GLY A 171 4.98 1.05 4.47
CA GLY A 171 4.85 2.44 4.01
C GLY A 171 5.07 2.64 2.52
N SER A 172 5.17 1.60 1.70
CA SER A 172 5.42 1.71 0.26
C SER A 172 4.14 1.98 -0.54
N ALA A 173 4.30 2.41 -1.80
CA ALA A 173 3.16 2.59 -2.71
C ALA A 173 2.44 1.27 -3.01
N VAL A 174 3.18 0.16 -3.01
CA VAL A 174 2.66 -1.21 -3.13
C VAL A 174 3.15 -2.01 -1.93
N PRO A 175 2.40 -2.05 -0.82
CA PRO A 175 2.71 -2.96 0.28
C PRO A 175 2.68 -4.41 -0.20
N VAL A 176 3.51 -5.28 0.36
CA VAL A 176 3.51 -6.69 -0.03
C VAL A 176 3.27 -7.62 1.15
N THR A 177 2.57 -8.71 0.87
CA THR A 177 2.46 -9.87 1.75
C THR A 177 3.23 -11.01 1.11
N VAL A 178 4.19 -11.59 1.81
CA VAL A 178 4.95 -12.73 1.29
C VAL A 178 4.17 -14.02 1.53
N LEU A 179 4.14 -14.90 0.54
CA LEU A 179 3.53 -16.23 0.64
C LEU A 179 3.99 -16.95 1.91
N ARG A 180 3.05 -17.44 2.72
CA ARG A 180 3.37 -18.16 3.97
C ARG A 180 3.97 -19.53 3.71
N ALA A 181 3.62 -20.15 2.56
CA ALA A 181 4.04 -21.48 2.18
C ALA A 181 3.62 -22.57 3.20
N ASP A 182 2.50 -22.33 3.90
CA ASP A 182 1.88 -23.32 4.78
C ASP A 182 1.30 -24.50 3.97
N PRO A 183 0.91 -25.61 4.61
CA PRO A 183 0.36 -26.77 3.89
C PRO A 183 -0.85 -26.42 3.01
N THR A 184 -1.66 -25.44 3.39
CA THR A 184 -2.81 -24.99 2.59
C THR A 184 -2.35 -24.24 1.34
N ASP A 185 -1.31 -23.42 1.44
CA ASP A 185 -0.70 -22.76 0.29
C ASP A 185 -0.11 -23.77 -0.68
N GLN A 186 0.64 -24.75 -0.16
CA GLN A 186 1.25 -25.83 -0.97
C GLN A 186 0.21 -26.71 -1.66
N GLY A 187 -0.96 -26.92 -1.05
CA GLY A 187 -2.09 -27.62 -1.68
C GLY A 187 -2.80 -26.81 -2.76
N ALA A 188 -2.73 -25.48 -2.70
CA ALA A 188 -3.38 -24.58 -3.64
C ALA A 188 -2.48 -24.18 -4.83
N LEU A 189 -1.15 -24.16 -4.62
CA LEU A 189 -0.16 -23.71 -5.61
C LEU A 189 1.13 -24.49 -5.46
N THR A 190 1.58 -25.17 -6.53
CA THR A 190 2.95 -25.72 -6.58
C THR A 190 3.95 -24.68 -7.06
N SER A 191 5.24 -24.94 -6.80
CA SER A 191 6.32 -24.06 -7.26
C SER A 191 6.39 -23.99 -8.79
N GLU A 192 6.14 -25.09 -9.47
CA GLU A 192 6.09 -25.15 -10.93
C GLU A 192 4.92 -24.34 -11.50
N GLN A 193 3.73 -24.46 -10.89
CA GLN A 193 2.58 -23.66 -11.27
C GLN A 193 2.85 -22.17 -11.08
N ALA A 194 3.51 -21.78 -9.99
CA ALA A 194 3.91 -20.39 -9.76
C ALA A 194 4.91 -19.92 -10.84
N TYR A 195 5.93 -20.74 -11.13
CA TYR A 195 6.98 -20.42 -12.10
C TYR A 195 6.43 -20.21 -13.52
N VAL A 196 5.51 -21.08 -13.98
CA VAL A 196 4.91 -20.95 -15.31
C VAL A 196 3.76 -19.94 -15.35
N GLY A 197 3.30 -19.45 -14.19
CA GLY A 197 2.21 -18.48 -14.09
C GLY A 197 0.84 -19.10 -14.38
N ASP A 198 0.56 -20.29 -13.80
CA ASP A 198 -0.75 -20.94 -13.91
C ASP A 198 -1.85 -20.05 -13.34
N VAL A 199 -2.65 -19.46 -14.22
CA VAL A 199 -3.67 -18.46 -13.87
C VAL A 199 -4.71 -19.01 -12.90
N ALA A 200 -5.09 -20.30 -13.02
CA ALA A 200 -6.09 -20.93 -12.14
C ALA A 200 -5.52 -21.10 -10.72
N ALA A 201 -4.25 -21.51 -10.61
CA ALA A 201 -3.57 -21.61 -9.32
C ALA A 201 -3.36 -20.21 -8.69
N LEU A 202 -2.96 -19.22 -9.47
CA LEU A 202 -2.82 -17.84 -9.00
C LEU A 202 -4.18 -17.24 -8.56
N ALA A 203 -5.28 -17.58 -9.23
CA ALA A 203 -6.62 -17.14 -8.82
C ALA A 203 -6.99 -17.67 -7.43
N ARG A 204 -6.70 -18.95 -7.14
CA ARG A 204 -6.90 -19.51 -5.79
C ARG A 204 -6.09 -18.74 -4.72
N MET A 205 -4.87 -18.33 -5.07
CA MET A 205 -4.03 -17.53 -4.16
C MET A 205 -4.59 -16.12 -3.97
N ASN A 206 -5.11 -15.48 -5.04
CA ASN A 206 -5.80 -14.21 -4.95
C ASN A 206 -7.00 -14.27 -3.98
N GLU A 207 -7.84 -15.30 -4.09
CA GLU A 207 -8.98 -15.49 -3.18
C GLU A 207 -8.54 -15.65 -1.73
N ARG A 208 -7.53 -16.50 -1.50
CA ARG A 208 -7.02 -16.82 -0.15
C ARG A 208 -6.38 -15.61 0.53
N TYR A 209 -5.56 -14.84 -0.19
CA TYR A 209 -4.82 -13.67 0.35
C TYR A 209 -5.57 -12.36 0.15
N ARG A 210 -6.67 -12.35 -0.59
CA ARG A 210 -7.40 -11.14 -1.01
C ARG A 210 -6.49 -10.10 -1.66
N ALA A 211 -5.52 -10.59 -2.44
CA ALA A 211 -4.48 -9.79 -3.07
C ALA A 211 -4.74 -9.68 -4.58
N PRO A 212 -5.34 -8.58 -5.06
CA PRO A 212 -5.69 -8.43 -6.48
C PRO A 212 -4.46 -8.36 -7.40
N THR A 213 -3.30 -8.13 -6.83
CA THR A 213 -2.02 -8.16 -7.54
C THR A 213 -1.15 -9.28 -6.98
N ILE A 214 -0.63 -10.12 -7.85
CA ILE A 214 0.33 -11.18 -7.51
C ILE A 214 1.65 -10.90 -8.22
N ILE A 215 2.75 -10.98 -7.48
CA ILE A 215 4.11 -10.84 -7.98
C ILE A 215 4.79 -12.19 -7.83
N VAL A 216 5.00 -12.88 -8.93
CA VAL A 216 5.86 -14.06 -8.95
C VAL A 216 7.29 -13.56 -9.10
N ALA A 217 8.02 -13.51 -8.00
CA ALA A 217 9.38 -13.03 -7.94
C ALA A 217 10.33 -14.22 -8.14
N ILE A 218 11.12 -14.20 -9.21
CA ILE A 218 11.88 -15.36 -9.66
C ILE A 218 13.38 -15.11 -9.51
N VAL A 219 14.06 -16.05 -8.88
CA VAL A 219 15.53 -16.20 -8.96
C VAL A 219 15.83 -17.39 -9.85
N GLU A 220 16.69 -17.21 -10.82
CA GLU A 220 17.22 -18.30 -11.65
C GLU A 220 18.74 -18.39 -11.47
N GLY A 221 19.25 -19.60 -11.38
CA GLY A 221 20.66 -19.88 -11.28
C GLY A 221 21.02 -20.90 -10.21
N ASP A 222 22.30 -21.16 -10.14
CA ASP A 222 22.86 -22.17 -9.26
C ASP A 222 23.44 -21.55 -7.98
N LYS A 223 23.01 -22.07 -6.83
CA LYS A 223 23.50 -21.65 -5.51
C LYS A 223 25.01 -21.88 -5.34
N GLU A 224 25.56 -22.92 -5.98
CA GLU A 224 26.95 -23.30 -5.86
C GLU A 224 27.88 -22.38 -6.64
N THR A 225 27.49 -22.00 -7.86
CA THR A 225 28.32 -21.11 -8.70
C THR A 225 28.11 -19.64 -8.36
N GLY A 226 27.04 -19.31 -7.66
CA GLY A 226 26.70 -17.93 -7.27
C GLY A 226 26.24 -17.02 -8.42
N ALA A 227 26.22 -17.49 -9.66
CA ALA A 227 25.70 -16.74 -10.80
C ALA A 227 24.16 -16.82 -10.80
N LEU A 228 23.52 -15.78 -10.35
CA LEU A 228 22.07 -15.68 -10.22
C LEU A 228 21.50 -14.57 -11.11
N SER A 229 20.25 -14.72 -11.53
CA SER A 229 19.48 -13.64 -12.13
C SER A 229 18.13 -13.50 -11.42
N VAL A 230 17.71 -12.28 -11.17
CA VAL A 230 16.49 -11.96 -10.43
C VAL A 230 15.56 -11.13 -11.30
N GLY A 231 14.32 -11.56 -11.38
CA GLY A 231 13.25 -10.87 -12.10
C GLY A 231 11.89 -11.37 -11.65
N GLY A 232 10.92 -11.38 -12.56
CA GLY A 232 9.61 -11.94 -12.22
C GLY A 232 8.51 -11.49 -13.16
N VAL A 233 7.28 -11.73 -12.70
CA VAL A 233 6.06 -11.35 -13.43
C VAL A 233 5.04 -10.84 -12.44
N ARG A 234 4.45 -9.69 -12.73
CA ARG A 234 3.31 -9.14 -12.02
C ARG A 234 2.02 -9.51 -12.76
N TYR A 235 1.06 -10.01 -12.02
CA TYR A 235 -0.27 -10.34 -12.49
C TYR A 235 -1.31 -9.45 -11.80
N ASP A 236 -2.13 -8.78 -12.57
CA ASP A 236 -3.33 -8.10 -12.09
C ASP A 236 -4.51 -9.06 -12.26
N MET A 237 -4.98 -9.61 -11.15
CA MET A 237 -6.04 -10.63 -11.15
C MET A 237 -7.43 -10.05 -11.42
N GLN A 238 -7.57 -8.73 -11.43
CA GLN A 238 -8.84 -8.06 -11.75
C GLN A 238 -8.99 -7.79 -13.24
N THR A 239 -7.90 -7.35 -13.88
CA THR A 239 -7.89 -6.99 -15.30
C THR A 239 -7.38 -8.12 -16.19
N GLY A 240 -6.71 -9.12 -15.63
CA GLY A 240 -5.98 -10.15 -16.35
C GLY A 240 -4.66 -9.66 -16.97
N ALA A 241 -4.25 -8.42 -16.67
CA ALA A 241 -3.01 -7.87 -17.21
C ALA A 241 -1.79 -8.57 -16.60
N ARG A 242 -0.78 -8.77 -17.45
CA ARG A 242 0.52 -9.35 -17.09
C ARG A 242 1.62 -8.38 -17.48
N SER A 243 2.58 -8.17 -16.58
CA SER A 243 3.73 -7.30 -16.78
C SER A 243 5.00 -8.01 -16.34
N GLU A 244 6.01 -8.01 -17.19
CA GLU A 244 7.29 -8.64 -16.88
C GLU A 244 8.21 -7.69 -16.11
N ILE A 245 8.85 -8.22 -15.07
CA ILE A 245 9.92 -7.55 -14.33
C ILE A 245 11.23 -8.07 -14.91
N PRO A 246 11.98 -7.22 -15.64
CA PRO A 246 13.20 -7.63 -16.32
C PRO A 246 14.20 -8.28 -15.39
N LYS A 247 14.86 -9.32 -15.89
CA LYS A 247 15.92 -10.02 -15.15
C LYS A 247 17.18 -9.15 -15.05
N VAL A 248 17.75 -9.12 -13.85
CA VAL A 248 19.03 -8.48 -13.56
C VAL A 248 19.99 -9.50 -12.94
N PRO A 249 21.28 -9.48 -13.29
CA PRO A 249 22.27 -10.38 -12.69
C PRO A 249 22.51 -10.01 -11.22
N VAL A 250 22.78 -11.03 -10.41
CA VAL A 250 23.08 -10.92 -8.98
C VAL A 250 24.23 -11.85 -8.63
N GLU A 251 25.24 -11.34 -7.95
CA GLU A 251 26.43 -12.10 -7.54
C GLU A 251 26.21 -12.73 -6.16
N GLY A 252 25.63 -13.93 -6.15
CA GLY A 252 25.47 -14.75 -4.97
C GLY A 252 24.29 -14.40 -4.07
N ALA A 253 23.98 -15.33 -3.16
CA ALA A 253 22.82 -15.25 -2.28
C ALA A 253 22.86 -14.07 -1.28
N ALA A 254 24.05 -13.57 -0.94
CA ALA A 254 24.21 -12.42 -0.03
C ALA A 254 23.58 -11.13 -0.57
N GLN A 255 23.45 -11.01 -1.90
CA GLN A 255 22.84 -9.84 -2.56
C GLN A 255 21.32 -9.96 -2.75
N LEU A 256 20.69 -11.08 -2.40
CA LEU A 256 19.25 -11.29 -2.56
C LEU A 256 18.38 -10.25 -1.83
N PRO A 257 18.69 -9.81 -0.60
CA PRO A 257 17.91 -8.74 0.04
C PRO A 257 17.92 -7.43 -0.75
N GLU A 258 19.08 -7.07 -1.32
CA GLU A 258 19.18 -5.88 -2.18
C GLU A 258 18.42 -6.07 -3.50
N ALA A 259 18.52 -7.26 -4.09
CA ALA A 259 17.77 -7.60 -5.29
C ALA A 259 16.25 -7.54 -5.05
N ALA A 260 15.75 -8.02 -3.91
CA ALA A 260 14.34 -7.91 -3.53
C ALA A 260 13.91 -6.44 -3.41
N ARG A 261 14.75 -5.59 -2.79
CA ARG A 261 14.48 -4.13 -2.75
C ARG A 261 14.36 -3.52 -4.14
N LYS A 262 15.27 -3.86 -5.06
CA LYS A 262 15.25 -3.36 -6.45
C LYS A 262 14.00 -3.81 -7.22
N VAL A 263 13.61 -5.09 -7.09
CA VAL A 263 12.38 -5.61 -7.68
C VAL A 263 11.15 -4.87 -7.11
N HIS A 264 11.09 -4.71 -5.81
CA HIS A 264 9.99 -4.00 -5.15
C HIS A 264 9.94 -2.51 -5.55
N ALA A 265 11.08 -1.83 -5.63
CA ALA A 265 11.15 -0.45 -6.09
C ALA A 265 10.58 -0.29 -7.51
N ARG A 266 10.92 -1.22 -8.41
CA ARG A 266 10.37 -1.23 -9.77
C ARG A 266 8.84 -1.43 -9.81
N VAL A 267 8.33 -2.32 -8.98
CA VAL A 267 6.87 -2.51 -8.84
C VAL A 267 6.18 -1.24 -8.32
N ASN A 268 6.80 -0.56 -7.38
CA ASN A 268 6.30 0.74 -6.89
C ASN A 268 6.31 1.80 -8.00
N ASP A 269 7.37 1.87 -8.80
CA ASP A 269 7.47 2.86 -9.89
C ASP A 269 6.45 2.59 -11.00
N GLU A 270 6.25 1.33 -11.36
CA GLU A 270 5.21 0.93 -12.31
C GLU A 270 3.81 1.29 -11.80
N TRP A 271 3.54 1.02 -10.52
CA TRP A 271 2.27 1.41 -9.89
C TRP A 271 2.06 2.93 -9.94
N ARG A 272 3.09 3.72 -9.61
CA ARG A 272 2.99 5.19 -9.65
C ARG A 272 2.72 5.69 -11.06
N SER A 273 3.39 5.12 -12.07
CA SER A 273 3.16 5.45 -13.47
C SER A 273 1.69 5.21 -13.86
N ILE A 274 1.16 4.02 -13.53
CA ILE A 274 -0.25 3.69 -13.78
C ILE A 274 -1.20 4.63 -13.01
N ALA A 275 -0.92 4.90 -11.74
CA ALA A 275 -1.74 5.77 -10.92
C ALA A 275 -1.70 7.23 -11.39
N THR A 276 -0.58 7.68 -11.96
CA THR A 276 -0.44 9.01 -12.56
C THR A 276 -1.27 9.12 -13.84
N VAL A 277 -1.18 8.15 -14.74
CA VAL A 277 -1.97 8.11 -15.98
C VAL A 277 -3.47 8.09 -15.66
N ARG A 278 -3.90 7.31 -14.66
CA ARG A 278 -5.30 7.29 -14.22
C ARG A 278 -5.79 8.63 -13.69
N ARG A 279 -4.93 9.43 -13.08
CA ARG A 279 -5.28 10.79 -12.60
C ARG A 279 -5.31 11.81 -13.72
N ASP A 280 -4.53 11.64 -14.78
CA ASP A 280 -4.52 12.53 -15.94
C ASP A 280 -5.74 12.31 -16.83
N SER A 281 -6.30 11.10 -16.88
CA SER A 281 -7.59 10.82 -17.51
C SER A 281 -8.71 11.01 -16.50
N GLN A 282 -9.07 12.26 -16.22
CA GLN A 282 -10.26 12.61 -15.46
C GLN A 282 -11.39 12.92 -16.45
N ASP A 283 -12.54 12.34 -16.18
CA ASP A 283 -13.74 12.63 -16.93
C ASP A 283 -14.92 12.81 -15.97
N ALA A 284 -16.03 13.34 -16.46
CA ALA A 284 -17.22 13.57 -15.67
C ALA A 284 -18.45 13.14 -16.46
N ILE A 285 -19.33 12.39 -15.81
CA ILE A 285 -20.63 12.01 -16.34
C ILE A 285 -21.76 12.49 -15.46
N ASP A 286 -22.84 12.88 -16.09
CA ASP A 286 -24.09 13.14 -15.39
C ASP A 286 -24.89 11.84 -15.37
N VAL A 287 -25.27 11.39 -14.16
CA VAL A 287 -25.99 10.13 -13.94
C VAL A 287 -27.30 10.40 -13.19
N PHE A 288 -28.33 9.64 -13.50
CA PHE A 288 -29.52 9.62 -12.68
C PHE A 288 -29.63 8.31 -11.89
N VAL A 289 -30.10 8.44 -10.66
CA VAL A 289 -30.36 7.34 -9.73
C VAL A 289 -31.85 7.26 -9.48
N PRO A 290 -32.55 6.20 -9.90
CA PRO A 290 -33.95 6.03 -9.55
C PRO A 290 -34.09 5.76 -8.05
N ILE A 291 -34.97 6.47 -7.38
CA ILE A 291 -35.24 6.38 -5.94
C ILE A 291 -36.65 5.89 -5.74
N ARG A 292 -36.84 4.81 -5.00
CA ARG A 292 -38.16 4.31 -4.56
C ARG A 292 -38.41 4.65 -3.09
N ALA A 293 -37.33 4.71 -2.32
CA ALA A 293 -37.33 5.09 -0.92
C ALA A 293 -36.04 5.85 -0.59
N LEU A 294 -36.04 6.69 0.43
CA LEU A 294 -34.88 7.44 0.88
C LEU A 294 -33.69 6.51 1.22
N GLY A 295 -33.97 5.28 1.66
CA GLY A 295 -32.95 4.26 1.93
C GLY A 295 -32.14 3.87 0.69
N ASP A 296 -32.73 3.87 -0.50
CA ASP A 296 -32.04 3.53 -1.75
C ASP A 296 -30.95 4.57 -2.06
N TRP A 297 -31.29 5.85 -1.86
CA TRP A 297 -30.36 6.95 -2.02
C TRP A 297 -29.18 6.86 -1.04
N VAL A 298 -29.46 6.61 0.24
CA VAL A 298 -28.42 6.47 1.27
C VAL A 298 -27.46 5.33 0.91
N GLN A 299 -28.00 4.20 0.46
CA GLN A 299 -27.22 3.03 0.07
C GLN A 299 -26.34 3.30 -1.15
N VAL A 300 -26.86 3.95 -2.19
CA VAL A 300 -26.09 4.32 -3.38
C VAL A 300 -24.97 5.28 -3.01
N ARG A 301 -25.27 6.32 -2.23
CA ARG A 301 -24.27 7.29 -1.78
C ARG A 301 -23.15 6.66 -0.95
N GLN A 302 -23.49 5.75 -0.05
CA GLN A 302 -22.53 5.04 0.77
C GLN A 302 -21.61 4.16 -0.08
N ARG A 303 -22.16 3.42 -1.05
CA ARG A 303 -21.38 2.57 -1.97
C ARG A 303 -20.47 3.41 -2.87
N LEU A 304 -20.98 4.52 -3.43
CA LEU A 304 -20.17 5.45 -4.24
C LEU A 304 -18.97 6.00 -3.48
N GLY A 305 -19.12 6.32 -2.20
CA GLY A 305 -18.01 6.79 -1.36
C GLY A 305 -16.89 5.77 -1.14
N GLY A 306 -17.18 4.49 -1.35
CA GLY A 306 -16.20 3.40 -1.28
C GLY A 306 -15.54 3.03 -2.61
N VAL A 307 -15.89 3.68 -3.73
CA VAL A 307 -15.36 3.36 -5.07
C VAL A 307 -14.11 4.18 -5.37
N PRO A 308 -12.91 3.56 -5.47
CA PRO A 308 -11.65 4.29 -5.67
C PRO A 308 -11.57 5.06 -7.00
N ALA A 309 -12.34 4.65 -8.01
CA ALA A 309 -12.41 5.34 -9.31
C ALA A 309 -13.21 6.63 -9.24
N VAL A 310 -14.09 6.80 -8.25
CA VAL A 310 -14.91 8.01 -8.08
C VAL A 310 -14.09 9.07 -7.35
N LYS A 311 -13.85 10.18 -8.01
CA LYS A 311 -13.13 11.35 -7.45
C LYS A 311 -14.04 12.21 -6.60
N SER A 312 -15.21 12.55 -7.14
CA SER A 312 -16.22 13.37 -6.44
C SER A 312 -17.63 13.03 -6.92
N VAL A 313 -18.58 13.25 -6.02
CA VAL A 313 -20.02 13.08 -6.28
C VAL A 313 -20.72 14.41 -5.91
N THR A 314 -21.24 15.10 -6.92
CA THR A 314 -21.99 16.33 -6.72
C THR A 314 -23.47 16.06 -7.02
N VAL A 315 -24.34 16.26 -6.03
CA VAL A 315 -25.79 16.17 -6.20
C VAL A 315 -26.26 17.43 -6.91
N ARG A 316 -26.87 17.29 -8.08
CA ARG A 316 -27.46 18.40 -8.85
C ARG A 316 -28.91 18.63 -8.50
N SER A 317 -29.70 17.55 -8.44
CA SER A 317 -31.08 17.58 -7.98
C SER A 317 -31.40 16.32 -7.17
N LEU A 318 -32.33 16.43 -6.24
CA LEU A 318 -32.90 15.34 -5.48
C LEU A 318 -34.40 15.49 -5.43
N GLU A 319 -35.08 14.62 -6.15
CA GLU A 319 -36.55 14.57 -6.24
C GLU A 319 -37.08 13.33 -5.51
N SER A 320 -38.38 13.18 -5.42
CA SER A 320 -38.99 12.07 -4.69
C SER A 320 -38.74 10.70 -5.30
N ASP A 321 -38.49 10.64 -6.61
CA ASP A 321 -38.36 9.42 -7.41
C ASP A 321 -37.01 9.29 -8.10
N ARG A 322 -36.17 10.33 -8.09
CA ARG A 322 -34.84 10.32 -8.71
C ARG A 322 -33.86 11.31 -8.09
N ALA A 323 -32.59 10.99 -8.14
CA ALA A 323 -31.49 11.91 -7.90
C ALA A 323 -30.66 12.10 -9.17
N GLU A 324 -30.24 13.32 -9.45
CA GLU A 324 -29.30 13.63 -10.52
C GLU A 324 -27.94 13.98 -9.91
N LEU A 325 -26.91 13.29 -10.38
CA LEU A 325 -25.55 13.41 -9.86
C LEU A 325 -24.59 13.73 -10.99
N ARG A 326 -23.60 14.54 -10.69
CA ARG A 326 -22.37 14.60 -11.47
C ARG A 326 -21.31 13.76 -10.77
N LEU A 327 -20.83 12.73 -11.46
CA LEU A 327 -19.71 11.92 -11.03
C LEU A 327 -18.45 12.36 -11.77
N GLU A 328 -17.47 12.89 -11.03
CA GLU A 328 -16.11 13.01 -11.54
C GLU A 328 -15.34 11.74 -11.20
N TYR A 329 -14.64 11.19 -12.16
CA TYR A 329 -13.96 9.91 -11.99
C TYR A 329 -12.61 9.88 -12.70
N PHE A 330 -11.79 8.91 -12.31
CA PHE A 330 -10.49 8.63 -12.91
C PHE A 330 -10.61 7.46 -13.88
N GLY A 331 -9.94 7.56 -15.03
CA GLY A 331 -9.90 6.52 -16.04
C GLY A 331 -11.02 6.66 -17.08
N THR A 332 -11.33 5.56 -17.75
CA THR A 332 -12.37 5.50 -18.78
C THR A 332 -13.75 5.15 -18.21
N SER A 333 -14.83 5.42 -18.96
CA SER A 333 -16.19 5.04 -18.58
C SER A 333 -16.34 3.53 -18.36
N ASP A 334 -15.63 2.70 -19.14
CA ASP A 334 -15.65 1.24 -19.01
C ASP A 334 -14.96 0.76 -17.71
N GLU A 335 -13.91 1.45 -17.28
CA GLU A 335 -13.26 1.19 -16.00
C GLU A 335 -14.16 1.60 -14.83
N LEU A 336 -14.84 2.75 -14.96
CA LEU A 336 -15.82 3.19 -13.97
C LEU A 336 -16.96 2.17 -13.83
N GLN A 337 -17.55 1.70 -14.94
CA GLN A 337 -18.60 0.67 -14.92
C GLN A 337 -18.15 -0.59 -14.18
N ARG A 338 -16.96 -1.12 -14.50
CA ARG A 338 -16.41 -2.31 -13.85
C ARG A 338 -16.19 -2.11 -12.34
N THR A 339 -15.67 -0.95 -11.96
CA THR A 339 -15.38 -0.66 -10.55
C THR A 339 -16.67 -0.44 -9.74
N LEU A 340 -17.67 0.20 -10.34
CA LEU A 340 -18.99 0.35 -9.74
C LEU A 340 -19.69 -1.01 -9.59
N ALA A 341 -19.58 -1.91 -10.58
CA ALA A 341 -20.15 -3.25 -10.50
C ALA A 341 -19.57 -4.07 -9.34
N GLN A 342 -18.27 -3.91 -9.04
CA GLN A 342 -17.63 -4.52 -7.86
C GLN A 342 -18.16 -3.97 -6.52
N ALA A 343 -18.59 -2.71 -6.51
CA ALA A 343 -19.23 -2.09 -5.36
C ALA A 343 -20.74 -2.39 -5.26
N GLY A 344 -21.25 -3.26 -6.15
CA GLY A 344 -22.66 -3.64 -6.19
C GLY A 344 -23.56 -2.54 -6.78
N LEU A 345 -23.01 -1.69 -7.66
CA LEU A 345 -23.71 -0.67 -8.42
C LEU A 345 -23.63 -1.00 -9.92
N VAL A 346 -24.71 -0.81 -10.63
CA VAL A 346 -24.77 -0.99 -12.09
C VAL A 346 -24.90 0.37 -12.73
N LEU A 347 -23.99 0.69 -13.65
CA LEU A 347 -24.00 1.91 -14.45
C LEU A 347 -24.28 1.55 -15.89
N ASP A 348 -25.48 1.86 -16.36
CA ASP A 348 -25.92 1.58 -17.71
C ASP A 348 -26.17 2.88 -18.48
N LYS A 349 -26.00 2.85 -19.79
CA LYS A 349 -26.36 3.96 -20.66
C LYS A 349 -27.72 3.69 -21.28
N GLU A 350 -28.73 4.47 -20.88
CA GLU A 350 -30.10 4.39 -21.38
C GLU A 350 -30.36 5.59 -22.27
N ALA A 351 -30.48 5.35 -23.58
CA ALA A 351 -30.50 6.40 -24.62
C ALA A 351 -29.22 7.27 -24.52
N ASP A 352 -29.36 8.54 -24.14
CA ASP A 352 -28.22 9.47 -23.97
C ASP A 352 -27.89 9.78 -22.50
N GLN A 353 -28.54 9.11 -21.54
CA GLN A 353 -28.33 9.34 -20.11
C GLN A 353 -27.71 8.12 -19.42
N TRP A 354 -26.84 8.39 -18.47
CA TRP A 354 -26.29 7.35 -17.62
C TRP A 354 -27.21 7.08 -16.43
N ARG A 355 -27.55 5.83 -16.23
CA ARG A 355 -28.37 5.35 -15.11
C ARG A 355 -27.52 4.58 -14.12
N LEU A 356 -27.62 4.93 -12.85
CA LEU A 356 -26.93 4.25 -11.77
C LEU A 356 -27.93 3.63 -10.80
N GLN A 357 -27.82 2.35 -10.51
CA GLN A 357 -28.72 1.64 -9.61
C GLN A 357 -28.00 0.56 -8.80
N PRO A 358 -28.49 0.19 -7.60
CA PRO A 358 -28.02 -0.99 -6.90
C PRO A 358 -28.25 -2.25 -7.74
N ARG A 359 -27.32 -3.20 -7.60
CA ARG A 359 -27.44 -4.52 -8.22
C ARG A 359 -28.37 -5.39 -7.42
#